data_df378720526d38f60fc0e471b3c8d5e2
#
_entry.id   df378720526d38f60fc0e471b3c8d5e2
#
_cell.length_a   1.000
_cell.length_b   1.000
_cell.length_c   1.000
_cell.angle_alpha   90.00
_cell.angle_beta   90.00
_cell.angle_gamma   90.00
#
_symmetry.space_group_name_H-M   'P 1'
#
loop_
_entity.id
_entity.type
_entity.pdbx_description
1 polymer ?
#
loop_
_entity_poly.entity_id
_entity_poly.type
_entity_poly.pdbx_seq_one_letter_code
_entity_poly.pdbx_strand_id
1 'polypeptide(L)'
;KKYVVSVLGSLTSIPPVCAGLIVYLIISRSGPLGWMELLYTPSAMIIAQFIIIFPIMVTLIINYIEREYPQLRDELISYGASQKDILFLLITNQKGIYLTTLLIGFGRAVSEYGAAAIVGGSIDHVTRNMTAMIALETAKGNILIGVTLGAILISISLIISFGINFFKNDD
;
A
#
# COMPACT_ATOMS: atom_id res chain seq x y z
N LYS A 1 9.13 -1.09 -21.74
CA LYS A 1 9.38 -0.36 -20.49
C LYS A 1 8.33 0.76 -20.28
N LYS A 2 8.21 1.74 -21.21
CA LYS A 2 7.24 2.84 -21.12
C LYS A 2 5.79 2.37 -20.87
N TYR A 3 5.33 1.34 -21.58
CA TYR A 3 3.96 0.81 -21.42
C TYR A 3 3.69 0.26 -20.03
N VAL A 4 4.64 -0.47 -19.43
CA VAL A 4 4.50 -1.04 -18.07
C VAL A 4 4.39 0.07 -17.04
N VAL A 5 5.25 1.09 -17.11
CA VAL A 5 5.21 2.25 -16.19
C VAL A 5 3.89 3.01 -16.35
N SER A 6 3.43 3.21 -17.60
CA SER A 6 2.15 3.88 -17.88
C SER A 6 0.96 3.11 -17.33
N VAL A 7 0.94 1.78 -17.49
CA VAL A 7 -0.12 0.91 -16.95
C VAL A 7 -0.11 0.93 -15.42
N LEU A 8 1.06 0.78 -14.79
CA LEU A 8 1.17 0.85 -13.33
C LEU A 8 0.73 2.23 -12.80
N GLY A 9 1.16 3.30 -13.47
CA GLY A 9 0.72 4.66 -13.11
C GLY A 9 -0.79 4.84 -13.23
N SER A 10 -1.41 4.27 -14.27
CA SER A 10 -2.88 4.30 -14.43
C SER A 10 -3.60 3.51 -13.35
N LEU A 11 -3.04 2.37 -12.92
CA LEU A 11 -3.60 1.56 -11.83
C LEU A 11 -3.62 2.30 -10.49
N THR A 12 -2.67 3.22 -10.25
CA THR A 12 -2.67 4.04 -9.01
C THR A 12 -3.85 5.01 -8.93
N SER A 13 -4.49 5.32 -10.07
CA SER A 13 -5.64 6.22 -10.16
C SER A 13 -6.99 5.52 -9.94
N ILE A 14 -7.00 4.18 -9.81
CA ILE A 14 -8.25 3.43 -9.59
C ILE A 14 -8.80 3.77 -8.20
N PRO A 15 -10.08 4.21 -8.10
CA PRO A 15 -10.70 4.42 -6.80
C PRO A 15 -10.70 3.12 -5.98
N PRO A 16 -10.28 3.16 -4.72
CA PRO A 16 -10.16 1.96 -3.88
C PRO A 16 -11.47 1.16 -3.77
N VAL A 17 -12.59 1.85 -3.71
CA VAL A 17 -13.93 1.22 -3.68
C VAL A 17 -14.16 0.38 -4.94
N CYS A 18 -13.77 0.89 -6.11
CA CYS A 18 -13.88 0.15 -7.38
C CYS A 18 -12.96 -1.07 -7.41
N ALA A 19 -11.72 -0.92 -6.91
CA ALA A 19 -10.80 -2.05 -6.78
C ALA A 19 -11.38 -3.14 -5.85
N GLY A 20 -11.92 -2.74 -4.69
CA GLY A 20 -12.61 -3.64 -3.78
C GLY A 20 -13.79 -4.36 -4.42
N LEU A 21 -14.60 -3.66 -5.23
CA LEU A 21 -15.73 -4.26 -5.95
C LEU A 21 -15.25 -5.28 -6.99
N ILE A 22 -14.17 -5.00 -7.73
CA ILE A 22 -13.60 -5.95 -8.69
C ILE A 22 -13.14 -7.21 -7.95
N VAL A 23 -12.41 -7.06 -6.84
CA VAL A 23 -11.98 -8.21 -6.01
C VAL A 23 -13.19 -8.99 -5.51
N TYR A 24 -14.21 -8.29 -4.99
CA TYR A 24 -15.47 -8.90 -4.55
C TYR A 24 -16.10 -9.76 -5.65
N LEU A 25 -16.23 -9.23 -6.86
CA LEU A 25 -16.81 -9.98 -8.00
C LEU A 25 -15.99 -11.23 -8.36
N ILE A 26 -14.67 -11.16 -8.22
CA ILE A 26 -13.78 -12.29 -8.52
C ILE A 26 -13.89 -13.41 -7.48
N ILE A 27 -13.93 -13.05 -6.17
CA ILE A 27 -13.91 -14.03 -5.07
C ILE A 27 -15.29 -14.38 -4.51
N SER A 28 -16.38 -13.73 -5.01
CA SER A 28 -17.74 -14.06 -4.63
C SER A 28 -18.13 -15.47 -5.08
N ARG A 29 -19.15 -16.07 -4.45
CA ARG A 29 -19.63 -17.42 -4.81
C ARG A 29 -19.97 -17.60 -6.29
N SER A 30 -20.43 -16.56 -6.95
CA SER A 30 -20.71 -16.52 -8.38
C SER A 30 -19.48 -16.17 -9.23
N GLY A 31 -18.37 -15.80 -8.63
CA GLY A 31 -17.15 -15.41 -9.32
C GLY A 31 -16.21 -16.59 -9.64
N PRO A 32 -15.20 -16.34 -10.48
CA PRO A 32 -14.27 -17.38 -10.92
C PRO A 32 -13.45 -18.02 -9.80
N LEU A 33 -13.21 -17.31 -8.70
CA LEU A 33 -12.49 -17.80 -7.52
C LEU A 33 -13.42 -18.06 -6.32
N GLY A 34 -14.73 -18.19 -6.53
CA GLY A 34 -15.70 -18.43 -5.47
C GLY A 34 -15.47 -19.72 -4.69
N TRP A 35 -14.85 -20.72 -5.32
CA TRP A 35 -14.47 -21.99 -4.68
C TRP A 35 -13.46 -21.84 -3.54
N MET A 36 -12.72 -20.71 -3.47
CA MET A 36 -11.76 -20.44 -2.40
C MET A 36 -12.41 -19.99 -1.09
N GLU A 37 -13.69 -19.65 -1.11
CA GLU A 37 -14.49 -19.17 0.05
C GLU A 37 -13.80 -18.03 0.85
N LEU A 38 -13.09 -17.16 0.15
CA LEU A 38 -12.31 -16.08 0.78
C LEU A 38 -13.16 -14.87 1.19
N LEU A 39 -14.35 -14.70 0.60
CA LEU A 39 -15.16 -13.51 0.84
C LEU A 39 -15.52 -13.38 2.34
N TYR A 40 -15.46 -12.15 2.85
CA TYR A 40 -15.70 -11.81 4.26
C TYR A 40 -14.65 -12.38 5.24
N THR A 41 -13.44 -12.65 4.75
CA THR A 41 -12.30 -13.07 5.57
C THR A 41 -11.22 -11.99 5.62
N PRO A 42 -10.33 -12.00 6.64
CA PRO A 42 -9.17 -11.13 6.67
C PRO A 42 -8.25 -11.30 5.45
N SER A 43 -8.18 -12.52 4.90
CA SER A 43 -7.37 -12.80 3.70
C SER A 43 -7.89 -12.04 2.46
N ALA A 44 -9.20 -11.93 2.29
CA ALA A 44 -9.79 -11.13 1.21
C ALA A 44 -9.44 -9.64 1.35
N MET A 45 -9.43 -9.12 2.59
CA MET A 45 -9.03 -7.73 2.85
C MET A 45 -7.55 -7.50 2.49
N ILE A 46 -6.66 -8.43 2.86
CA ILE A 46 -5.23 -8.35 2.51
C ILE A 46 -5.04 -8.35 0.98
N ILE A 47 -5.74 -9.22 0.26
CA ILE A 47 -5.67 -9.28 -1.21
C ILE A 47 -6.12 -7.96 -1.83
N ALA A 48 -7.25 -7.42 -1.38
CA ALA A 48 -7.77 -6.15 -1.89
C ALA A 48 -6.80 -4.98 -1.61
N GLN A 49 -6.27 -4.90 -0.39
CA GLN A 49 -5.27 -3.90 -0.03
C GLN A 49 -3.97 -4.04 -0.83
N PHE A 50 -3.50 -5.27 -1.04
CA PHE A 50 -2.31 -5.54 -1.84
C PHE A 50 -2.47 -5.03 -3.29
N ILE A 51 -3.60 -5.31 -3.92
CA ILE A 51 -3.90 -4.86 -5.29
C ILE A 51 -3.87 -3.33 -5.41
N ILE A 52 -4.30 -2.61 -4.38
CA ILE A 52 -4.30 -1.14 -4.36
C ILE A 52 -2.90 -0.57 -4.08
N ILE A 53 -2.20 -1.14 -3.10
CA ILE A 53 -0.95 -0.59 -2.58
C ILE A 53 0.24 -0.96 -3.48
N PHE A 54 0.25 -2.16 -4.03
CA PHE A 54 1.36 -2.68 -4.84
C PHE A 54 1.70 -1.78 -6.04
N PRO A 55 0.76 -1.33 -6.88
CA PRO A 55 1.06 -0.44 -7.99
C PRO A 55 1.67 0.89 -7.53
N ILE A 56 1.21 1.43 -6.39
CA ILE A 56 1.72 2.68 -5.82
C ILE A 56 3.18 2.50 -5.41
N MET A 57 3.49 1.45 -4.65
CA MET A 57 4.85 1.17 -4.19
C MET A 57 5.82 0.93 -5.36
N VAL A 58 5.41 0.12 -6.34
CA VAL A 58 6.22 -0.18 -7.52
C VAL A 58 6.47 1.08 -8.34
N THR A 59 5.46 1.93 -8.53
CA THR A 59 5.61 3.20 -9.27
C THR A 59 6.59 4.14 -8.57
N LEU A 60 6.56 4.23 -7.24
CA LEU A 60 7.50 5.05 -6.47
C LEU A 60 8.94 4.57 -6.65
N ILE A 61 9.17 3.26 -6.57
CA ILE A 61 10.51 2.67 -6.76
C ILE A 61 10.99 2.88 -8.19
N ILE A 62 10.14 2.66 -9.20
CA ILE A 62 10.51 2.87 -10.61
C ILE A 62 10.89 4.33 -10.86
N ASN A 63 10.08 5.28 -10.39
CA ASN A 63 10.34 6.70 -10.57
C ASN A 63 11.67 7.12 -9.90
N TYR A 64 11.97 6.55 -8.74
CA TYR A 64 13.24 6.76 -8.08
C TYR A 64 14.42 6.23 -8.93
N ILE A 65 14.33 4.98 -9.37
CA ILE A 65 15.36 4.36 -10.21
C ILE A 65 15.55 5.15 -11.51
N GLU A 66 14.48 5.59 -12.17
CA GLU A 66 14.57 6.37 -13.41
C GLU A 66 15.26 7.72 -13.22
N ARG A 67 15.11 8.32 -12.04
CA ARG A 67 15.75 9.59 -11.70
C ARG A 67 17.25 9.43 -11.39
N GLU A 68 17.59 8.44 -10.57
CA GLU A 68 18.95 8.25 -10.07
C GLU A 68 19.86 7.48 -11.05
N TYR A 69 19.29 6.59 -11.87
CA TYR A 69 20.03 5.72 -12.77
C TYR A 69 20.96 6.49 -13.75
N PRO A 70 20.57 7.59 -14.40
CA PRO A 70 21.43 8.30 -15.34
C PRO A 70 22.69 8.85 -14.68
N GLN A 71 22.57 9.44 -13.50
CA GLN A 71 23.70 10.03 -12.77
C GLN A 71 24.67 8.96 -12.30
N LEU A 72 24.16 7.92 -11.66
CA LEU A 72 24.97 6.81 -11.16
C LEU A 72 25.63 6.01 -12.29
N ARG A 73 24.95 5.88 -13.42
CA ARG A 73 25.45 5.18 -14.59
C ARG A 73 26.71 5.84 -15.13
N ASP A 74 26.68 7.15 -15.35
CA ASP A 74 27.80 7.87 -15.95
C ASP A 74 29.03 7.88 -15.03
N GLU A 75 28.81 7.96 -13.73
CA GLU A 75 29.86 7.85 -12.72
C GLU A 75 30.47 6.43 -12.68
N LEU A 76 29.64 5.39 -12.53
CA LEU A 76 30.12 4.02 -12.36
C LEU A 76 30.73 3.42 -13.63
N ILE A 77 30.27 3.84 -14.81
CA ILE A 77 30.90 3.44 -16.08
C ILE A 77 32.34 3.96 -16.15
N SER A 78 32.63 5.15 -15.62
CA SER A 78 34.01 5.68 -15.58
C SER A 78 34.94 4.82 -14.72
N TYR A 79 34.40 4.08 -13.75
CA TYR A 79 35.11 3.09 -12.93
C TYR A 79 35.10 1.66 -13.51
N GLY A 80 34.51 1.46 -14.71
CA GLY A 80 34.53 0.15 -15.38
C GLY A 80 33.35 -0.77 -14.94
N ALA A 81 32.35 -0.26 -14.23
CA ALA A 81 31.20 -1.08 -13.80
C ALA A 81 30.33 -1.49 -14.98
N SER A 82 29.82 -2.73 -14.95
CA SER A 82 28.85 -3.20 -15.93
C SER A 82 27.44 -2.67 -15.62
N GLN A 83 26.54 -2.68 -16.62
CA GLN A 83 25.15 -2.25 -16.41
C GLN A 83 24.41 -3.07 -15.34
N LYS A 84 24.81 -4.34 -15.15
CA LYS A 84 24.24 -5.21 -14.12
C LYS A 84 24.67 -4.79 -12.72
N ASP A 85 25.96 -4.40 -12.57
CA ASP A 85 26.51 -3.94 -11.30
C ASP A 85 25.87 -2.63 -10.86
N ILE A 86 25.66 -1.71 -11.81
CA ILE A 86 24.97 -0.44 -11.57
C ILE A 86 23.54 -0.67 -11.08
N LEU A 87 22.77 -1.54 -11.75
CA LEU A 87 21.40 -1.86 -11.36
C LEU A 87 21.35 -2.57 -10.01
N PHE A 88 22.28 -3.50 -9.77
CA PHE A 88 22.40 -4.20 -8.50
C PHE A 88 22.69 -3.22 -7.35
N LEU A 89 23.62 -2.29 -7.55
CA LEU A 89 23.95 -1.27 -6.56
C LEU A 89 22.76 -0.35 -6.27
N LEU A 90 22.04 0.09 -7.30
CA LEU A 90 20.81 0.88 -7.15
C LEU A 90 19.72 0.17 -6.34
N ILE A 91 19.60 -1.16 -6.51
CA ILE A 91 18.58 -1.93 -5.81
C ILE A 91 19.01 -2.23 -4.37
N THR A 92 20.30 -2.52 -4.12
CA THR A 92 20.77 -3.01 -2.81
C THR A 92 21.17 -1.92 -1.85
N ASN A 93 21.70 -0.79 -2.34
CA ASN A 93 22.29 0.24 -1.49
C ASN A 93 21.36 1.40 -1.12
N GLN A 94 20.09 1.32 -1.49
CA GLN A 94 19.14 2.44 -1.33
C GLN A 94 18.08 2.16 -0.26
N LYS A 95 18.50 1.86 0.97
CA LYS A 95 17.59 1.61 2.10
C LYS A 95 16.57 2.74 2.31
N GLY A 96 17.00 4.00 2.12
CA GLY A 96 16.14 5.17 2.33
C GLY A 96 14.90 5.20 1.44
N ILE A 97 14.99 4.77 0.16
CA ILE A 97 13.81 4.72 -0.72
C ILE A 97 12.86 3.59 -0.31
N TYR A 98 13.39 2.43 0.08
CA TYR A 98 12.56 1.30 0.51
C TYR A 98 11.81 1.65 1.80
N LEU A 99 12.46 2.27 2.77
CA LEU A 99 11.82 2.74 4.01
C LEU A 99 10.77 3.81 3.72
N THR A 100 11.06 4.77 2.83
CA THR A 100 10.08 5.78 2.42
C THR A 100 8.87 5.16 1.72
N THR A 101 9.12 4.22 0.79
CA THR A 101 8.04 3.52 0.07
C THR A 101 7.19 2.68 1.02
N LEU A 102 7.83 2.02 1.99
CA LEU A 102 7.14 1.25 3.03
C LEU A 102 6.24 2.15 3.90
N LEU A 103 6.73 3.34 4.27
CA LEU A 103 5.94 4.34 5.01
C LEU A 103 4.71 4.79 4.24
N ILE A 104 4.87 5.10 2.94
CA ILE A 104 3.76 5.50 2.10
C ILE A 104 2.77 4.36 1.94
N GLY A 105 3.24 3.13 1.71
CA GLY A 105 2.41 1.94 1.62
C GLY A 105 1.66 1.65 2.92
N PHE A 106 2.33 1.78 4.06
CA PHE A 106 1.73 1.63 5.40
C PHE A 106 0.64 2.68 5.64
N GLY A 107 0.94 3.96 5.40
CA GLY A 107 -0.05 5.04 5.55
C GLY A 107 -1.28 4.82 4.67
N ARG A 108 -1.06 4.34 3.43
CA ARG A 108 -2.15 3.97 2.52
C ARG A 108 -2.96 2.79 3.05
N ALA A 109 -2.31 1.74 3.55
CA ALA A 109 -2.98 0.56 4.12
C ALA A 109 -3.85 0.93 5.33
N VAL A 110 -3.33 1.75 6.24
CA VAL A 110 -4.05 2.17 7.46
C VAL A 110 -5.25 3.05 7.13
N SER A 111 -5.13 3.92 6.13
CA SER A 111 -6.21 4.83 5.74
C SER A 111 -7.29 4.18 4.87
N GLU A 112 -7.05 2.95 4.37
CA GLU A 112 -7.96 2.29 3.43
C GLU A 112 -9.15 1.66 4.16
N TYR A 113 -10.35 2.20 3.87
CA TYR A 113 -11.62 1.69 4.39
C TYR A 113 -12.47 1.03 3.30
N GLY A 114 -12.60 1.69 2.14
CA GLY A 114 -13.61 1.34 1.15
C GLY A 114 -13.49 -0.07 0.60
N ALA A 115 -12.32 -0.45 0.10
CA ALA A 115 -12.09 -1.79 -0.44
C ALA A 115 -12.18 -2.85 0.66
N ALA A 116 -11.58 -2.59 1.83
CA ALA A 116 -11.62 -3.50 2.97
C ALA A 116 -13.05 -3.75 3.45
N ALA A 117 -13.90 -2.73 3.49
CA ALA A 117 -15.31 -2.86 3.88
C ALA A 117 -16.12 -3.70 2.89
N ILE A 118 -15.88 -3.55 1.58
CA ILE A 118 -16.60 -4.30 0.54
C ILE A 118 -16.25 -5.79 0.61
N VAL A 119 -14.97 -6.16 0.64
CA VAL A 119 -14.57 -7.56 0.62
C VAL A 119 -14.62 -8.23 1.99
N GLY A 120 -14.45 -7.45 3.05
CA GLY A 120 -14.45 -7.94 4.43
C GLY A 120 -15.82 -7.93 5.08
N GLY A 121 -16.77 -7.10 4.61
CA GLY A 121 -18.12 -6.99 5.17
C GLY A 121 -18.21 -6.36 6.56
N SER A 122 -17.11 -5.83 7.10
CA SER A 122 -17.05 -5.20 8.43
C SER A 122 -17.67 -6.03 9.56
N ILE A 123 -17.44 -7.35 9.54
CA ILE A 123 -17.98 -8.30 10.53
C ILE A 123 -17.25 -8.10 11.87
N ASP A 124 -18.05 -8.04 12.95
CA ASP A 124 -17.54 -7.84 14.29
C ASP A 124 -16.57 -8.96 14.70
N HIS A 125 -15.48 -8.58 15.36
CA HIS A 125 -14.39 -9.47 15.80
C HIS A 125 -13.69 -10.28 14.70
N VAL A 126 -14.03 -10.10 13.42
CA VAL A 126 -13.44 -10.85 12.30
C VAL A 126 -12.77 -9.94 11.28
N THR A 127 -13.52 -9.02 10.66
CA THR A 127 -13.04 -8.17 9.56
C THR A 127 -13.24 -6.68 9.82
N ARG A 128 -13.81 -6.30 10.98
CA ARG A 128 -13.97 -4.89 11.35
C ARG A 128 -12.63 -4.33 11.83
N ASN A 129 -11.96 -3.57 10.97
CA ASN A 129 -10.76 -2.82 11.33
C ASN A 129 -11.13 -1.48 12.00
N MET A 130 -10.11 -0.75 12.50
CA MET A 130 -10.31 0.50 13.22
C MET A 130 -10.93 1.60 12.34
N THR A 131 -10.56 1.71 11.08
CA THR A 131 -11.15 2.66 10.12
C THR A 131 -12.63 2.36 9.86
N ALA A 132 -13.00 1.08 9.77
CA ALA A 132 -14.40 0.65 9.65
C ALA A 132 -15.20 0.97 10.92
N MET A 133 -14.59 0.81 12.09
CA MET A 133 -15.25 1.13 13.36
C MET A 133 -15.46 2.64 13.51
N ILE A 134 -14.50 3.47 13.13
CA ILE A 134 -14.65 4.93 13.11
C ILE A 134 -15.85 5.33 12.22
N ALA A 135 -15.91 4.82 11.00
CA ALA A 135 -16.98 5.11 10.06
C ALA A 135 -18.35 4.66 10.62
N LEU A 136 -18.41 3.45 11.19
CA LEU A 136 -19.63 2.88 11.75
C LEU A 136 -20.15 3.69 12.94
N GLU A 137 -19.30 4.01 13.91
CA GLU A 137 -19.71 4.74 15.11
C GLU A 137 -20.10 6.20 14.79
N THR A 138 -19.39 6.82 13.84
CA THR A 138 -19.76 8.15 13.34
C THR A 138 -21.15 8.11 12.65
N ALA A 139 -21.41 7.09 11.85
CA ALA A 139 -22.71 6.93 11.19
C ALA A 139 -23.87 6.66 12.16
N LYS A 140 -23.59 6.01 13.31
CA LYS A 140 -24.56 5.83 14.41
C LYS A 140 -24.81 7.09 15.24
N GLY A 141 -24.03 8.17 15.01
CA GLY A 141 -24.06 9.39 15.83
C GLY A 141 -23.18 9.34 17.09
N ASN A 142 -22.44 8.29 17.32
CA ASN A 142 -21.51 8.13 18.45
C ASN A 142 -20.17 8.85 18.15
N ILE A 143 -20.24 10.16 17.93
CA ILE A 143 -19.10 10.97 17.48
C ILE A 143 -17.91 10.88 18.45
N LEU A 144 -18.16 10.85 19.75
CA LEU A 144 -17.11 10.75 20.76
C LEU A 144 -16.27 9.48 20.60
N ILE A 145 -16.91 8.34 20.35
CA ILE A 145 -16.21 7.07 20.10
C ILE A 145 -15.41 7.15 18.78
N GLY A 146 -16.02 7.68 17.73
CA GLY A 146 -15.32 7.86 16.44
C GLY A 146 -14.09 8.74 16.56
N VAL A 147 -14.17 9.88 17.25
CA VAL A 147 -13.03 10.80 17.50
C VAL A 147 -11.96 10.11 18.34
N THR A 148 -12.34 9.40 19.40
CA THR A 148 -11.37 8.70 20.26
C THR A 148 -10.61 7.63 19.49
N LEU A 149 -11.30 6.79 18.70
CA LEU A 149 -10.65 5.79 17.86
C LEU A 149 -9.76 6.42 16.79
N GLY A 150 -10.21 7.54 16.20
CA GLY A 150 -9.42 8.32 15.24
C GLY A 150 -8.14 8.87 15.85
N ALA A 151 -8.21 9.44 17.06
CA ALA A 151 -7.04 9.93 17.79
C ALA A 151 -6.03 8.80 18.09
N ILE A 152 -6.52 7.63 18.50
CA ILE A 152 -5.67 6.45 18.73
C ILE A 152 -5.00 6.01 17.42
N LEU A 153 -5.75 5.92 16.33
CA LEU A 153 -5.22 5.50 15.02
C LEU A 153 -4.15 6.47 14.52
N ILE A 154 -4.39 7.77 14.63
CA ILE A 154 -3.41 8.82 14.29
C ILE A 154 -2.15 8.68 15.16
N SER A 155 -2.31 8.50 16.46
CA SER A 155 -1.17 8.35 17.37
C SER A 155 -0.31 7.14 17.01
N ILE A 156 -0.92 5.98 16.75
CA ILE A 156 -0.21 4.77 16.34
C ILE A 156 0.51 5.00 15.00
N SER A 157 -0.16 5.62 14.03
CA SER A 157 0.42 5.91 12.72
C SER A 157 1.61 6.86 12.81
N LEU A 158 1.52 7.90 13.65
CA LEU A 158 2.62 8.83 13.88
C LEU A 158 3.81 8.17 14.57
N ILE A 159 3.58 7.32 15.58
CA ILE A 159 4.64 6.59 16.28
C ILE A 159 5.39 5.68 15.31
N ILE A 160 4.68 4.92 14.50
CA ILE A 160 5.30 4.02 13.50
C ILE A 160 6.06 4.84 12.46
N SER A 161 5.47 5.91 11.93
CA SER A 161 6.11 6.79 10.94
C SER A 161 7.36 7.46 11.48
N PHE A 162 7.30 7.94 12.74
CA PHE A 162 8.46 8.53 13.40
C PHE A 162 9.57 7.51 13.60
N GLY A 163 9.24 6.30 14.08
CA GLY A 163 10.21 5.21 14.25
C GLY A 163 10.93 4.87 12.95
N ILE A 164 10.20 4.69 11.84
CA ILE A 164 10.81 4.38 10.55
C ILE A 164 11.69 5.55 10.04
N ASN A 165 11.24 6.80 10.21
CA ASN A 165 12.05 7.96 9.82
C ASN A 165 13.31 8.12 10.67
N PHE A 166 13.26 7.76 11.94
CA PHE A 166 14.44 7.77 12.81
C PHE A 166 15.51 6.82 12.28
N PHE A 167 15.16 5.59 11.96
CA PHE A 167 16.08 4.62 11.36
C PHE A 167 16.58 4.99 9.97
N LYS A 168 15.85 5.83 9.25
CA LYS A 168 16.29 6.32 7.93
C LYS A 168 17.41 7.37 8.03
N ASN A 169 17.43 8.17 9.08
CA ASN A 169 18.39 9.26 9.24
C ASN A 169 19.73 8.80 9.87
N ASP A 170 19.79 7.57 10.36
CA ASP A 170 21.03 7.01 10.94
C ASP A 170 21.97 6.38 9.88
N ASP A 171 21.60 6.38 8.61
CA ASP A 171 22.42 5.97 7.45
C ASP A 171 22.78 7.17 6.58
#